data_4f7d4c3d00f1f99905c45edfa16c7e11
#
_entry.id   4f7d4c3d00f1f99905c45edfa16c7e11
#
_cell.length_a   1.000
_cell.length_b   1.000
_cell.length_c   1.000
_cell.angle_alpha   90.00
_cell.angle_beta   90.00
_cell.angle_gamma   90.00
#
_symmetry.space_group_name_H-M   'P 1'
#
loop_
_entity.id
_entity.type
_entity.pdbx_description
1 polymer ?
#
loop_
_entity_poly.entity_id
_entity_poly.type
_entity_poly.pdbx_seq_one_letter_code
_entity_poly.pdbx_strand_id
1 'polypeptide(L)'
;MTSVELTRALNERGNDTKFIATGQTGILIEGDGIPLDCVKADFVSGAAERMVLEHQHHEILMIEGQGSLVHPSYSGVTLSLLHGCHPHGLILCYEIGRHKVTGIDHLAIPPLAEILKLNESLASISFPCSVIGISVNSRRATPAEADAERDRLRDEFGLPVADVFRDGPGELVDAILQLQQQRLKD
;
A
#
# COMPACT_ATOMS: atom_id res chain seq x y z
N MET A 1 -8.57 -0.88 2.15
CA MET A 1 -9.42 -1.87 1.38
C MET A 1 -8.57 -2.75 0.45
N THR A 2 -7.67 -2.21 -0.36
CA THR A 2 -6.75 -3.02 -1.21
C THR A 2 -6.03 -4.11 -0.40
N SER A 3 -5.44 -3.77 0.74
CA SER A 3 -4.73 -4.72 1.62
C SER A 3 -5.62 -5.90 2.06
N VAL A 4 -6.89 -5.63 2.38
CA VAL A 4 -7.86 -6.67 2.79
C VAL A 4 -8.14 -7.64 1.64
N GLU A 5 -8.40 -7.13 0.42
CA GLU A 5 -8.67 -7.97 -0.75
C GLU A 5 -7.43 -8.79 -1.15
N LEU A 6 -6.24 -8.19 -1.05
CA LEU A 6 -4.99 -8.92 -1.30
C LEU A 6 -4.74 -10.01 -0.26
N THR A 7 -4.94 -9.72 1.03
CA THR A 7 -4.82 -10.74 2.10
C THR A 7 -5.75 -11.91 1.88
N ARG A 8 -7.02 -11.62 1.56
CA ARG A 8 -8.03 -12.67 1.30
C ARG A 8 -7.61 -13.53 0.12
N ALA A 9 -7.22 -12.93 -1.00
CA ALA A 9 -6.83 -13.67 -2.19
C ALA A 9 -5.53 -14.48 -2.00
N LEU A 10 -4.57 -13.98 -1.20
CA LEU A 10 -3.37 -14.73 -0.84
C LEU A 10 -3.70 -15.95 0.02
N ASN A 11 -4.57 -15.80 1.02
CA ASN A 11 -5.05 -16.91 1.86
C ASN A 11 -5.86 -17.94 1.05
N GLU A 12 -6.70 -17.50 0.10
CA GLU A 12 -7.43 -18.38 -0.82
C GLU A 12 -6.48 -19.20 -1.72
N ARG A 13 -5.28 -18.69 -1.99
CA ARG A 13 -4.21 -19.41 -2.71
C ARG A 13 -3.33 -20.28 -1.79
N GLY A 14 -3.65 -20.37 -0.51
CA GLY A 14 -2.96 -21.22 0.46
C GLY A 14 -1.72 -20.62 1.11
N ASN A 15 -1.53 -19.29 1.02
CA ASN A 15 -0.41 -18.60 1.69
C ASN A 15 -0.85 -18.10 3.07
N ASP A 16 -0.06 -18.34 4.10
CA ASP A 16 -0.32 -17.85 5.45
C ASP A 16 -0.09 -16.34 5.54
N THR A 17 -1.15 -15.57 5.27
CA THR A 17 -1.09 -14.12 5.15
C THR A 17 -1.91 -13.45 6.25
N LYS A 18 -1.26 -12.55 7.01
CA LYS A 18 -1.91 -11.73 8.05
C LYS A 18 -2.11 -10.29 7.55
N PHE A 19 -3.33 -9.79 7.70
CA PHE A 19 -3.62 -8.37 7.54
C PHE A 19 -3.26 -7.61 8.83
N ILE A 20 -2.49 -6.54 8.70
CA ILE A 20 -2.13 -5.63 9.81
C ILE A 20 -2.89 -4.33 9.64
N ALA A 21 -3.88 -4.12 10.48
CA ALA A 21 -4.71 -2.92 10.47
C ALA A 21 -4.02 -1.77 11.22
N THR A 22 -3.88 -0.63 10.55
CA THR A 22 -3.22 0.57 11.08
C THR A 22 -4.16 1.76 11.21
N GLY A 23 -5.43 1.59 10.81
CA GLY A 23 -6.47 2.60 10.86
C GLY A 23 -7.81 2.02 11.34
N GLN A 24 -8.71 2.90 11.75
CA GLN A 24 -9.99 2.51 12.39
C GLN A 24 -10.83 1.57 11.54
N THR A 25 -10.89 1.78 10.22
CA THR A 25 -11.67 0.92 9.32
C THR A 25 -11.07 -0.47 9.22
N GLY A 26 -9.73 -0.57 9.10
CA GLY A 26 -9.03 -1.85 9.09
C GLY A 26 -9.24 -2.63 10.39
N ILE A 27 -9.14 -1.95 11.53
CA ILE A 27 -9.37 -2.53 12.87
C ILE A 27 -10.81 -3.05 13.01
N LEU A 28 -11.80 -2.32 12.48
CA LEU A 28 -13.19 -2.78 12.50
C LEU A 28 -13.39 -4.06 11.68
N ILE A 29 -12.65 -4.24 10.61
CA ILE A 29 -12.71 -5.43 9.73
C ILE A 29 -11.97 -6.61 10.36
N GLU A 30 -10.77 -6.37 10.87
CA GLU A 30 -9.86 -7.41 11.38
C GLU A 30 -10.16 -7.80 12.85
N GLY A 31 -10.72 -6.88 13.62
CA GLY A 31 -10.92 -7.05 15.07
C GLY A 31 -9.66 -6.78 15.91
N ASP A 32 -8.53 -6.44 15.27
CA ASP A 32 -7.24 -6.18 15.90
C ASP A 32 -6.46 -5.12 15.12
N GLY A 33 -5.49 -4.44 15.76
CA GLY A 33 -4.64 -3.43 15.15
C GLY A 33 -4.40 -2.21 16.03
N ILE A 34 -3.61 -1.27 15.54
CA ILE A 34 -3.30 -0.01 16.23
C ILE A 34 -3.65 1.17 15.32
N PRO A 35 -4.54 2.10 15.74
CA PRO A 35 -4.81 3.31 14.96
C PRO A 35 -3.61 4.26 15.08
N LEU A 36 -2.70 4.22 14.12
CA LEU A 36 -1.42 4.93 14.19
C LEU A 36 -1.57 6.45 14.23
N ASP A 37 -2.65 6.99 13.70
CA ASP A 37 -3.00 8.42 13.78
C ASP A 37 -3.33 8.87 15.21
N CYS A 38 -3.63 7.96 16.13
CA CYS A 38 -3.87 8.22 17.55
C CYS A 38 -2.61 8.02 18.42
N VAL A 39 -1.51 7.54 17.86
CA VAL A 39 -0.25 7.33 18.58
C VAL A 39 0.54 8.63 18.63
N LYS A 40 1.19 8.94 19.76
CA LYS A 40 2.09 10.10 19.87
C LYS A 40 3.23 9.97 18.85
N ALA A 41 3.57 11.08 18.18
CA ALA A 41 4.49 11.14 17.06
C ALA A 41 5.79 10.33 17.25
N ASP A 42 6.45 10.48 18.40
CA ASP A 42 7.72 9.80 18.72
C ASP A 42 7.59 8.27 18.85
N PHE A 43 6.39 7.76 18.99
CA PHE A 43 6.12 6.34 19.19
C PHE A 43 5.45 5.65 18.00
N VAL A 44 5.13 6.37 16.93
CA VAL A 44 4.39 5.81 15.77
C VAL A 44 5.18 4.70 15.09
N SER A 45 6.49 4.91 14.83
CA SER A 45 7.34 3.88 14.23
C SER A 45 7.47 2.64 15.13
N GLY A 46 7.67 2.83 16.44
CA GLY A 46 7.72 1.72 17.39
C GLY A 46 6.40 0.96 17.52
N ALA A 47 5.25 1.64 17.37
CA ALA A 47 3.95 0.98 17.34
C ALA A 47 3.77 0.14 16.07
N ALA A 48 4.24 0.63 14.91
CA ALA A 48 4.25 -0.12 13.66
C ALA A 48 5.18 -1.35 13.73
N GLU A 49 6.40 -1.17 14.22
CA GLU A 49 7.37 -2.26 14.45
C GLU A 49 6.78 -3.34 15.38
N ARG A 50 6.15 -2.92 16.48
CA ARG A 50 5.51 -3.85 17.40
C ARG A 50 4.48 -4.75 16.72
N MET A 51 3.60 -4.19 15.88
CA MET A 51 2.62 -4.99 15.14
C MET A 51 3.29 -5.99 14.20
N VAL A 52 4.39 -5.62 13.55
CA VAL A 52 5.17 -6.54 12.70
C VAL A 52 5.76 -7.67 13.52
N LEU A 53 6.40 -7.37 14.66
CA LEU A 53 7.04 -8.36 15.53
C LEU A 53 6.02 -9.33 16.15
N GLU A 54 4.85 -8.84 16.54
CA GLU A 54 3.77 -9.68 17.08
C GLU A 54 3.25 -10.71 16.06
N HIS A 55 3.33 -10.40 14.76
CA HIS A 55 2.81 -11.24 13.68
C HIS A 55 3.88 -11.85 12.75
N GLN A 56 5.16 -11.70 13.07
CA GLN A 56 6.29 -12.16 12.24
C GLN A 56 6.32 -13.67 11.97
N HIS A 57 5.48 -14.44 12.62
CA HIS A 57 5.35 -15.89 12.41
C HIS A 57 4.53 -16.26 11.16
N HIS A 58 3.79 -15.30 10.58
CA HIS A 58 3.10 -15.48 9.30
C HIS A 58 4.06 -15.33 8.12
N GLU A 59 3.78 -16.01 7.01
CA GLU A 59 4.62 -15.97 5.80
C GLU A 59 4.61 -14.60 5.12
N ILE A 60 3.44 -13.93 5.11
CA ILE A 60 3.24 -12.62 4.49
C ILE A 60 2.48 -11.70 5.44
N LEU A 61 2.99 -10.49 5.64
CA LEU A 61 2.29 -9.43 6.36
C LEU A 61 1.80 -8.37 5.37
N MET A 62 0.49 -8.25 5.24
CA MET A 62 -0.15 -7.21 4.42
C MET A 62 -0.52 -6.02 5.30
N ILE A 63 0.32 -4.99 5.29
CA ILE A 63 0.15 -3.83 6.17
C ILE A 63 -0.73 -2.79 5.50
N GLU A 64 -1.76 -2.32 6.22
CA GLU A 64 -2.61 -1.23 5.76
C GLU A 64 -1.80 0.07 5.67
N GLY A 65 -1.83 0.72 4.49
CA GLY A 65 -1.23 2.03 4.31
C GLY A 65 -2.07 3.13 4.98
N GLN A 66 -1.41 4.12 5.54
CA GLN A 66 -2.01 5.35 6.04
C GLN A 66 -2.05 6.42 4.94
N GLY A 67 -2.49 7.62 5.23
CA GLY A 67 -2.63 8.78 4.34
C GLY A 67 -1.74 8.78 3.10
N SER A 68 -0.95 9.84 2.92
CA SER A 68 -0.03 9.94 1.78
C SER A 68 1.19 10.77 2.17
N LEU A 69 2.37 10.40 1.66
CA LEU A 69 3.60 11.18 1.84
C LEU A 69 3.51 12.60 1.25
N VAL A 70 2.63 12.82 0.28
CA VAL A 70 2.41 14.13 -0.34
C VAL A 70 1.25 14.91 0.28
N HIS A 71 0.62 14.40 1.34
CA HIS A 71 -0.43 15.10 2.06
C HIS A 71 0.16 15.77 3.31
N PRO A 72 0.18 17.12 3.40
CA PRO A 72 0.85 17.82 4.50
C PRO A 72 0.43 17.39 5.91
N SER A 73 -0.86 17.07 6.09
CA SER A 73 -1.39 16.66 7.40
C SER A 73 -1.12 15.21 7.77
N TYR A 74 -0.83 14.33 6.80
CA TYR A 74 -0.76 12.88 7.02
C TYR A 74 0.59 12.27 6.68
N SER A 75 1.49 13.02 6.06
CA SER A 75 2.82 12.54 5.66
C SER A 75 3.65 12.00 6.81
N GLY A 76 3.57 12.63 8.00
CA GLY A 76 4.33 12.21 9.18
C GLY A 76 3.96 10.79 9.65
N VAL A 77 2.67 10.46 9.71
CA VAL A 77 2.21 9.11 10.09
C VAL A 77 2.61 8.08 9.03
N THR A 78 2.45 8.42 7.73
CA THR A 78 2.84 7.55 6.63
C THR A 78 4.35 7.24 6.63
N LEU A 79 5.18 8.26 6.86
CA LEU A 79 6.63 8.10 6.98
C LEU A 79 7.02 7.22 8.17
N SER A 80 6.40 7.46 9.33
CA SER A 80 6.65 6.67 10.55
C SER A 80 6.22 5.21 10.38
N LEU A 81 5.12 4.96 9.66
CA LEU A 81 4.69 3.61 9.31
C LEU A 81 5.73 2.91 8.43
N LEU A 82 6.21 3.55 7.35
CA LEU A 82 7.24 2.99 6.48
C LEU A 82 8.52 2.62 7.25
N HIS A 83 8.96 3.51 8.15
CA HIS A 83 10.17 3.29 8.95
C HIS A 83 9.98 2.25 10.05
N GLY A 84 8.77 2.08 10.58
CA GLY A 84 8.50 1.08 11.61
C GLY A 84 8.29 -0.33 11.06
N CYS A 85 7.69 -0.46 9.86
CA CYS A 85 7.39 -1.78 9.32
C CYS A 85 8.45 -2.32 8.34
N HIS A 86 9.39 -1.49 7.86
CA HIS A 86 10.45 -1.90 6.91
C HIS A 86 9.92 -2.80 5.77
N PRO A 87 9.01 -2.33 4.91
CA PRO A 87 8.36 -3.17 3.92
C PRO A 87 9.34 -3.69 2.88
N HIS A 88 9.18 -4.93 2.45
CA HIS A 88 9.96 -5.49 1.34
C HIS A 88 9.49 -5.01 -0.02
N GLY A 89 8.21 -4.64 -0.13
CA GLY A 89 7.60 -4.10 -1.34
C GLY A 89 6.37 -3.27 -1.03
N LEU A 90 6.00 -2.40 -1.97
CA LEU A 90 4.86 -1.50 -1.86
C LEU A 90 3.85 -1.75 -2.98
N ILE A 91 2.56 -1.71 -2.65
CA ILE A 91 1.48 -1.55 -3.61
C ILE A 91 1.02 -0.09 -3.55
N LEU A 92 1.28 0.66 -4.61
CA LEU A 92 0.90 2.07 -4.68
C LEU A 92 -0.58 2.20 -4.99
N CYS A 93 -1.35 2.83 -4.08
CA CYS A 93 -2.78 3.04 -4.26
C CYS A 93 -3.04 4.41 -4.90
N TYR A 94 -3.85 4.42 -5.95
CA TYR A 94 -4.14 5.59 -6.77
C TYR A 94 -5.64 5.70 -7.10
N GLU A 95 -6.21 6.91 -7.00
CA GLU A 95 -7.60 7.17 -7.43
C GLU A 95 -7.61 7.91 -8.76
N ILE A 96 -8.22 7.31 -9.78
CA ILE A 96 -8.32 7.85 -11.14
C ILE A 96 -9.07 9.21 -11.12
N GLY A 97 -8.52 10.21 -11.80
CA GLY A 97 -9.11 11.54 -11.90
C GLY A 97 -8.92 12.43 -10.68
N ARG A 98 -8.18 12.00 -9.67
CA ARG A 98 -7.84 12.86 -8.54
C ARG A 98 -6.58 13.68 -8.84
N HIS A 99 -6.73 15.00 -8.94
CA HIS A 99 -5.65 15.92 -9.26
C HIS A 99 -5.24 16.83 -8.08
N LYS A 100 -6.02 16.82 -6.99
CA LYS A 100 -5.80 17.68 -5.84
C LYS A 100 -5.76 16.91 -4.55
N VAL A 101 -4.98 17.40 -3.59
CA VAL A 101 -4.91 16.86 -2.24
C VAL A 101 -6.26 17.07 -1.55
N THR A 102 -6.82 16.01 -1.00
CA THR A 102 -8.13 16.05 -0.35
C THR A 102 -8.14 17.04 0.82
N GLY A 103 -9.11 17.96 0.82
CA GLY A 103 -9.23 19.00 1.86
C GLY A 103 -8.28 20.18 1.70
N ILE A 104 -7.44 20.20 0.65
CA ILE A 104 -6.50 21.29 0.36
C ILE A 104 -6.57 21.62 -1.14
N ASP A 105 -7.64 22.28 -1.56
CA ASP A 105 -7.99 22.47 -2.98
C ASP A 105 -6.97 23.27 -3.80
N HIS A 106 -6.12 24.06 -3.16
CA HIS A 106 -5.05 24.80 -3.82
C HIS A 106 -3.76 23.98 -4.03
N LEU A 107 -3.68 22.77 -3.47
CA LEU A 107 -2.50 21.91 -3.59
C LEU A 107 -2.76 20.80 -4.62
N ALA A 108 -1.99 20.82 -5.70
CA ALA A 108 -2.02 19.76 -6.69
C ALA A 108 -1.29 18.52 -6.19
N ILE A 109 -1.77 17.34 -6.59
CA ILE A 109 -1.03 16.08 -6.39
C ILE A 109 0.12 16.05 -7.40
N PRO A 110 1.36 15.75 -6.99
CA PRO A 110 2.48 15.58 -7.90
C PRO A 110 2.26 14.45 -8.91
N PRO A 111 2.99 14.43 -10.03
CA PRO A 111 2.98 13.29 -10.96
C PRO A 111 3.21 11.96 -10.26
N LEU A 112 2.52 10.90 -10.72
CA LEU A 112 2.57 9.60 -10.07
C LEU A 112 4.00 9.02 -10.02
N ALA A 113 4.81 9.29 -11.04
CA ALA A 113 6.23 8.90 -11.08
C ALA A 113 7.05 9.51 -9.93
N GLU A 114 6.79 10.78 -9.56
CA GLU A 114 7.43 11.42 -8.43
C GLU A 114 6.99 10.82 -7.10
N ILE A 115 5.70 10.51 -6.96
CA ILE A 115 5.14 9.84 -5.78
C ILE A 115 5.72 8.44 -5.62
N LEU A 116 5.81 7.68 -6.70
CA LEU A 116 6.41 6.36 -6.71
C LEU A 116 7.86 6.42 -6.21
N LYS A 117 8.68 7.27 -6.85
CA LYS A 117 10.08 7.47 -6.48
C LYS A 117 10.25 7.93 -5.04
N LEU A 118 9.38 8.82 -4.54
CA LEU A 118 9.40 9.29 -3.16
C LEU A 118 9.14 8.14 -2.18
N ASN A 119 8.12 7.31 -2.43
CA ASN A 119 7.79 6.17 -1.59
C ASN A 119 8.94 5.16 -1.55
N GLU A 120 9.52 4.80 -2.69
CA GLU A 120 10.66 3.89 -2.75
C GLU A 120 11.88 4.44 -2.03
N SER A 121 12.21 5.73 -2.25
CA SER A 121 13.37 6.37 -1.61
C SER A 121 13.25 6.39 -0.09
N LEU A 122 12.07 6.67 0.45
CA LEU A 122 11.85 6.72 1.89
C LEU A 122 11.72 5.32 2.53
N ALA A 123 11.11 4.36 1.82
CA ALA A 123 11.02 2.99 2.30
C ALA A 123 12.38 2.27 2.27
N SER A 124 13.27 2.67 1.36
CA SER A 124 14.59 2.02 1.18
C SER A 124 15.71 2.57 2.06
N ILE A 125 15.42 3.41 3.07
CA ILE A 125 16.45 3.99 3.94
C ILE A 125 17.26 2.90 4.67
N SER A 126 16.59 1.86 5.14
CA SER A 126 17.24 0.78 5.90
C SER A 126 17.48 -0.48 5.06
N PHE A 127 16.53 -0.85 4.22
CA PHE A 127 16.57 -2.05 3.40
C PHE A 127 15.98 -1.75 2.01
N PRO A 128 16.45 -2.41 0.93
CA PRO A 128 15.89 -2.22 -0.39
C PRO A 128 14.39 -2.53 -0.44
N CYS A 129 13.61 -1.58 -0.92
CA CYS A 129 12.17 -1.69 -1.09
C CYS A 129 11.77 -1.05 -2.44
N SER A 130 10.87 -1.66 -3.16
CA SER A 130 10.35 -1.14 -4.43
C SER A 130 8.83 -1.21 -4.50
N VAL A 131 8.25 -0.38 -5.36
CA VAL A 131 6.85 -0.53 -5.75
C VAL A 131 6.75 -1.71 -6.71
N ILE A 132 5.97 -2.73 -6.33
CA ILE A 132 5.81 -3.97 -7.08
C ILE A 132 4.47 -4.04 -7.82
N GLY A 133 3.61 -3.05 -7.65
CA GLY A 133 2.33 -2.97 -8.34
C GLY A 133 1.55 -1.72 -7.98
N ILE A 134 0.54 -1.41 -8.78
CA ILE A 134 -0.33 -0.25 -8.61
C ILE A 134 -1.78 -0.71 -8.47
N SER A 135 -2.43 -0.35 -7.37
CA SER A 135 -3.86 -0.56 -7.18
C SER A 135 -4.62 0.72 -7.52
N VAL A 136 -5.42 0.67 -8.58
CA VAL A 136 -6.25 1.81 -8.99
C VAL A 136 -7.64 1.74 -8.36
N ASN A 137 -8.18 2.90 -8.01
CA ASN A 137 -9.57 3.05 -7.62
C ASN A 137 -10.30 3.80 -8.73
N SER A 138 -11.13 3.09 -9.48
CA SER A 138 -11.85 3.62 -10.64
C SER A 138 -13.31 4.04 -10.35
N ARG A 139 -13.68 4.18 -9.07
CA ARG A 139 -15.09 4.46 -8.68
C ARG A 139 -15.72 5.71 -9.34
N ARG A 140 -14.89 6.65 -9.81
CA ARG A 140 -15.31 7.90 -10.45
C ARG A 140 -15.07 7.91 -11.95
N ALA A 141 -14.52 6.83 -12.49
CA ALA A 141 -14.22 6.68 -13.92
C ALA A 141 -15.24 5.76 -14.59
N THR A 142 -15.49 6.00 -15.86
CA THR A 142 -16.20 5.04 -16.71
C THR A 142 -15.33 3.80 -16.95
N PRO A 143 -15.91 2.66 -17.37
CA PRO A 143 -15.14 1.47 -17.74
C PRO A 143 -13.99 1.76 -18.71
N ALA A 144 -14.29 2.48 -19.79
CA ALA A 144 -13.30 2.80 -20.82
C ALA A 144 -12.15 3.69 -20.29
N GLU A 145 -12.46 4.69 -19.46
CA GLU A 145 -11.43 5.53 -18.82
C GLU A 145 -10.57 4.73 -17.84
N ALA A 146 -11.17 3.81 -17.07
CA ALA A 146 -10.44 2.96 -16.17
C ALA A 146 -9.49 2.00 -16.91
N ASP A 147 -9.95 1.40 -18.00
CA ASP A 147 -9.15 0.51 -18.84
C ASP A 147 -7.98 1.28 -19.49
N ALA A 148 -8.25 2.44 -20.10
CA ALA A 148 -7.22 3.28 -20.70
C ALA A 148 -6.16 3.74 -19.68
N GLU A 149 -6.58 4.10 -18.46
CA GLU A 149 -5.65 4.54 -17.42
C GLU A 149 -4.79 3.37 -16.89
N ARG A 150 -5.35 2.18 -16.75
CA ARG A 150 -4.56 0.98 -16.37
C ARG A 150 -3.50 0.65 -17.41
N ASP A 151 -3.88 0.68 -18.70
CA ASP A 151 -2.94 0.40 -19.79
C ASP A 151 -1.83 1.46 -19.84
N ARG A 152 -2.18 2.74 -19.69
CA ARG A 152 -1.21 3.83 -19.59
C ARG A 152 -0.21 3.61 -18.44
N LEU A 153 -0.70 3.22 -17.26
CA LEU A 153 0.15 3.00 -16.09
C LEU A 153 1.06 1.76 -16.28
N ARG A 154 0.55 0.69 -16.90
CA ARG A 154 1.37 -0.48 -17.26
C ARG A 154 2.49 -0.10 -18.22
N ASP A 155 2.18 0.66 -19.26
CA ASP A 155 3.15 1.11 -20.25
C ASP A 155 4.19 2.07 -19.64
N GLU A 156 3.76 2.99 -18.76
CA GLU A 156 4.65 3.97 -18.14
C GLU A 156 5.60 3.36 -17.11
N PHE A 157 5.09 2.44 -16.27
CA PHE A 157 5.85 1.93 -15.12
C PHE A 157 6.34 0.50 -15.28
N GLY A 158 5.83 -0.26 -16.24
CA GLY A 158 6.17 -1.69 -16.39
C GLY A 158 5.73 -2.56 -15.20
N LEU A 159 4.72 -2.11 -14.45
CA LEU A 159 4.23 -2.75 -13.24
C LEU A 159 2.83 -3.36 -13.46
N PRO A 160 2.46 -4.41 -12.70
CA PRO A 160 1.08 -4.88 -12.61
C PRO A 160 0.16 -3.77 -12.10
N VAL A 161 -0.98 -3.57 -12.78
CA VAL A 161 -1.98 -2.55 -12.43
C VAL A 161 -3.37 -3.16 -12.39
N ALA A 162 -4.04 -3.12 -11.24
CA ALA A 162 -5.38 -3.68 -11.10
C ALA A 162 -6.30 -2.77 -10.26
N ASP A 163 -7.58 -2.76 -10.59
CA ASP A 163 -8.65 -2.35 -9.68
C ASP A 163 -9.14 -3.61 -8.95
N VAL A 164 -8.75 -3.76 -7.69
CA VAL A 164 -9.00 -4.98 -6.91
C VAL A 164 -10.48 -5.32 -6.74
N PHE A 165 -11.36 -4.32 -6.86
CA PHE A 165 -12.80 -4.51 -6.74
C PHE A 165 -13.47 -4.84 -8.08
N ARG A 166 -12.91 -4.36 -9.17
CA ARG A 166 -13.50 -4.47 -10.49
C ARG A 166 -12.96 -5.65 -11.26
N ASP A 167 -11.63 -5.83 -11.22
CA ASP A 167 -10.92 -6.82 -12.01
C ASP A 167 -10.41 -7.99 -11.17
N GLY A 168 -10.51 -7.85 -9.85
CA GLY A 168 -9.90 -8.75 -8.89
C GLY A 168 -8.42 -8.46 -8.64
N PRO A 169 -7.84 -9.03 -7.57
CA PRO A 169 -6.48 -8.74 -7.11
C PRO A 169 -5.40 -9.59 -7.79
N GLY A 170 -5.72 -10.43 -8.78
CA GLY A 170 -4.87 -11.51 -9.29
C GLY A 170 -3.46 -11.08 -9.67
N GLU A 171 -3.29 -10.04 -10.53
CA GLU A 171 -1.98 -9.56 -10.98
C GLU A 171 -1.12 -9.05 -9.81
N LEU A 172 -1.72 -8.38 -8.85
CA LEU A 172 -1.01 -7.86 -7.67
C LEU A 172 -0.61 -8.98 -6.71
N VAL A 173 -1.45 -10.00 -6.58
CA VAL A 173 -1.13 -11.22 -5.81
C VAL A 173 0.07 -11.94 -6.43
N ASP A 174 0.10 -12.08 -7.76
CA ASP A 174 1.23 -12.69 -8.47
C ASP A 174 2.54 -11.92 -8.22
N ALA A 175 2.49 -10.59 -8.24
CA ALA A 175 3.65 -9.74 -7.92
C ALA A 175 4.15 -9.91 -6.47
N ILE A 176 3.23 -10.03 -5.50
CA ILE A 176 3.57 -10.30 -4.09
C ILE A 176 4.26 -11.66 -3.95
N LEU A 177 3.72 -12.70 -4.56
CA LEU A 177 4.28 -14.05 -4.51
C LEU A 177 5.65 -14.14 -5.21
N GLN A 178 5.82 -13.39 -6.30
CA GLN A 178 7.12 -13.27 -6.96
C GLN A 178 8.16 -12.62 -6.05
N LEU A 179 7.81 -11.53 -5.36
CA LEU A 179 8.68 -10.89 -4.38
C LEU A 179 9.04 -11.84 -3.23
N GLN A 180 8.07 -12.55 -2.67
CA GLN A 180 8.29 -13.55 -1.62
C GLN A 180 9.30 -14.61 -2.07
N GLN A 181 9.14 -15.17 -3.28
CA GLN A 181 10.05 -16.18 -3.82
C GLN A 181 11.47 -15.65 -4.04
N GLN A 182 11.63 -14.38 -4.38
CA GLN A 182 12.94 -13.75 -4.50
C GLN A 182 13.62 -13.65 -3.14
N ARG A 183 12.88 -13.20 -2.11
CA ARG A 183 13.40 -13.05 -0.74
C ARG A 183 13.78 -14.36 -0.05
N LEU A 184 13.12 -15.45 -0.39
CA LEU A 184 13.47 -16.79 0.13
C LEU A 184 14.75 -17.37 -0.49
N LYS A 185 15.30 -16.76 -1.54
CA LYS A 185 16.53 -17.18 -2.22
C LYS A 185 17.76 -16.37 -1.81
N ASP A 186 17.54 -15.19 -1.20
CA ASP A 186 18.57 -14.30 -0.68
C ASP A 186 18.93 -14.67 0.76
#